data_f564ca45c7b7632bf3deb2551c5f1dc0
#
_entry.id   f564ca45c7b7632bf3deb2551c5f1dc0
#
_cell.length_a   1.000
_cell.length_b   1.000
_cell.length_c   1.000
_cell.angle_alpha   90.00
_cell.angle_beta   90.00
_cell.angle_gamma   90.00
#
_symmetry.space_group_name_H-M   'P 1'
#
loop_
_entity.id
_entity.type
_entity.pdbx_description
1 polymer ?
#
loop_
_entity_poly.entity_id
_entity_poly.type
_entity_poly.pdbx_seq_one_letter_code
_entity_poly.pdbx_strand_id
1 'polypeptide(L)'
;MEIVPLAPYKVVIDGIKEAGGEADKFCYQCGECDTVCPWNRVRKFFVRRMIHQAKLGVVPFESEDLWLCATCRNCVQRCPRGVEIIDVMRAMRRLLVPDGVVPASIPNLRGIMTSLASVGNP
;
A
#
# COMPACT_ATOMS: atom_id res chain seq x y z
N MET A 1 -10.11 29.02 -10.95
CA MET A 1 -10.16 27.67 -10.37
C MET A 1 -9.67 26.68 -11.42
N GLU A 2 -8.49 26.16 -11.23
CA GLU A 2 -7.93 25.16 -12.13
C GLU A 2 -8.62 23.81 -11.88
N ILE A 3 -9.31 23.30 -12.90
CA ILE A 3 -9.87 21.95 -12.83
C ILE A 3 -8.70 20.99 -13.03
N VAL A 4 -8.21 20.39 -11.95
CA VAL A 4 -7.23 19.31 -12.05
C VAL A 4 -7.90 18.12 -12.76
N PRO A 5 -7.43 17.72 -13.94
CA PRO A 5 -8.05 16.59 -14.62
C PRO A 5 -7.93 15.31 -13.79
N LEU A 6 -9.01 14.55 -13.71
CA LEU A 6 -9.05 13.26 -13.01
C LEU A 6 -8.10 12.20 -13.61
N ALA A 7 -7.53 12.49 -14.77
CA ALA A 7 -6.65 11.59 -15.49
C ALA A 7 -5.42 11.07 -14.70
N PRO A 8 -4.71 11.89 -13.89
CA PRO A 8 -3.60 11.39 -13.06
C PRO A 8 -4.03 10.30 -12.08
N TYR A 9 -5.17 10.46 -11.47
CA TYR A 9 -5.71 9.50 -10.51
C TYR A 9 -6.07 8.17 -11.17
N LYS A 10 -6.61 8.22 -12.37
CA LYS A 10 -6.91 7.02 -13.15
C LYS A 10 -5.65 6.22 -13.48
N VAL A 11 -4.57 6.87 -13.86
CA VAL A 11 -3.28 6.21 -14.14
C VAL A 11 -2.79 5.44 -12.92
N VAL A 12 -2.91 6.02 -11.73
CA VAL A 12 -2.53 5.35 -10.47
C VAL A 12 -3.44 4.14 -10.19
N ILE A 13 -4.75 4.29 -10.36
CA ILE A 13 -5.72 3.19 -10.18
C ILE A 13 -5.40 2.03 -11.13
N ASP A 14 -5.17 2.32 -12.40
CA ASP A 14 -4.83 1.31 -13.39
C ASP A 14 -3.47 0.65 -13.07
N GLY A 15 -2.50 1.43 -12.61
CA GLY A 15 -1.21 0.90 -12.14
C GLY A 15 -1.34 -0.05 -10.96
N ILE A 16 -2.20 0.27 -10.00
CA ILE A 16 -2.48 -0.60 -8.86
C ILE A 16 -3.10 -1.92 -9.33
N LYS A 17 -4.04 -1.86 -10.26
CA LYS A 17 -4.66 -3.07 -10.84
C LYS A 17 -3.65 -3.94 -11.57
N GLU A 18 -2.83 -3.35 -12.43
CA GLU A 18 -1.78 -4.06 -13.16
C GLU A 18 -0.76 -4.70 -12.24
N ALA A 19 -0.49 -4.06 -11.10
CA ALA A 19 0.42 -4.57 -10.08
C ALA A 19 -0.21 -5.64 -9.17
N GLY A 20 -1.49 -6.00 -9.36
CA GLY A 20 -2.18 -7.06 -8.64
C GLY A 20 -3.11 -6.59 -7.52
N GLY A 21 -3.39 -5.28 -7.40
CA GLY A 21 -4.23 -4.70 -6.35
C GLY A 21 -5.70 -4.50 -6.74
N GLU A 22 -6.29 -5.40 -7.48
CA GLU A 22 -7.63 -5.21 -8.05
C GLU A 22 -8.78 -5.32 -7.04
N ALA A 23 -8.58 -6.00 -5.94
CA ALA A 23 -9.64 -6.36 -5.01
C ALA A 23 -10.15 -5.22 -4.12
N ASP A 24 -9.53 -4.05 -4.17
CA ASP A 24 -9.91 -2.86 -3.38
C ASP A 24 -11.34 -2.38 -3.68
N LYS A 25 -11.85 -2.64 -4.88
CA LYS A 25 -13.20 -2.27 -5.33
C LYS A 25 -14.32 -2.87 -4.45
N PHE A 26 -14.05 -3.97 -3.78
CA PHE A 26 -15.02 -4.63 -2.90
C PHE A 26 -15.10 -4.03 -1.50
N CYS A 27 -14.16 -3.17 -1.14
CA CYS A 27 -14.12 -2.54 0.18
C CYS A 27 -15.28 -1.57 0.38
N TYR A 28 -16.05 -1.75 1.45
CA TYR A 28 -17.11 -0.81 1.85
C TYR A 28 -16.78 -0.02 3.12
N GLN A 29 -15.52 0.00 3.51
CA GLN A 29 -15.00 0.84 4.59
C GLN A 29 -15.54 0.51 6.00
N CYS A 30 -15.77 -0.76 6.31
CA CYS A 30 -16.30 -1.17 7.62
C CYS A 30 -15.32 -0.98 8.78
N GLY A 31 -14.00 -0.98 8.52
CA GLY A 31 -12.99 -0.76 9.54
C GLY A 31 -12.54 -2.00 10.32
N GLU A 32 -13.04 -3.19 10.01
CA GLU A 32 -12.62 -4.44 10.66
C GLU A 32 -11.10 -4.68 10.55
N CYS A 33 -10.51 -4.32 9.40
CA CYS A 33 -9.08 -4.45 9.18
C CYS A 33 -8.24 -3.60 10.15
N ASP A 34 -8.73 -2.44 10.56
CA ASP A 34 -8.03 -1.57 11.51
C ASP A 34 -8.01 -2.19 12.93
N THR A 35 -9.07 -2.89 13.30
CA THR A 35 -9.20 -3.45 14.66
C THR A 35 -8.23 -4.60 14.93
N VAL A 36 -7.82 -5.32 13.89
CA VAL A 36 -6.95 -6.51 14.01
C VAL A 36 -5.49 -6.22 13.66
N CYS A 37 -5.19 -5.03 13.16
CA CYS A 37 -3.83 -4.67 12.82
C CYS A 37 -2.97 -4.51 14.06
N PRO A 38 -1.84 -5.25 14.21
CA PRO A 38 -0.97 -5.17 15.38
C PRO A 38 -0.40 -3.77 15.60
N TRP A 39 -0.21 -2.98 14.53
CA TRP A 39 0.31 -1.62 14.63
C TRP A 39 -0.60 -0.69 15.43
N ASN A 40 -1.91 -0.91 15.40
CA ASN A 40 -2.85 -0.07 16.15
C ASN A 40 -2.71 -0.19 17.69
N ARG A 41 -1.94 -1.15 18.17
CA ARG A 41 -1.58 -1.26 19.59
C ARG A 41 -0.44 -0.32 19.99
N VAL A 42 0.34 0.10 19.00
CA VAL A 42 1.57 0.88 19.22
C VAL A 42 1.42 2.32 18.73
N ARG A 43 0.73 2.49 17.60
CA ARG A 43 0.50 3.79 16.98
C ARG A 43 -0.79 3.77 16.18
N LYS A 44 -1.29 4.96 15.83
CA LYS A 44 -2.44 5.05 14.91
C LYS A 44 -2.02 4.57 13.52
N PHE A 45 -2.61 3.47 13.09
CA PHE A 45 -2.33 2.84 11.80
C PHE A 45 -3.65 2.41 11.16
N PHE A 46 -4.01 3.05 10.06
CA PHE A 46 -5.32 2.88 9.44
C PHE A 46 -5.22 2.18 8.10
N VAL A 47 -5.38 0.87 8.11
CA VAL A 47 -5.45 0.03 6.90
C VAL A 47 -6.62 0.45 6.02
N ARG A 48 -7.78 0.69 6.61
CA ARG A 48 -8.98 1.16 5.94
C ARG A 48 -8.73 2.42 5.10
N ARG A 49 -8.01 3.37 5.70
CA ARG A 49 -7.63 4.63 5.02
C ARG A 49 -6.76 4.38 3.80
N MET A 50 -5.79 3.49 3.91
CA MET A 50 -4.89 3.14 2.80
C MET A 50 -5.64 2.48 1.65
N ILE A 51 -6.59 1.59 1.93
CA ILE A 51 -7.44 0.98 0.91
C ILE A 51 -8.33 2.04 0.24
N HIS A 52 -8.88 2.96 1.02
CA HIS A 52 -9.68 4.06 0.46
C HIS A 52 -8.84 4.95 -0.47
N GLN A 53 -7.63 5.29 -0.06
CA GLN A 53 -6.70 6.04 -0.90
C GLN A 53 -6.35 5.30 -2.19
N ALA A 54 -6.15 3.99 -2.14
CA ALA A 54 -5.91 3.17 -3.33
C ALA A 54 -7.09 3.21 -4.30
N LYS A 55 -8.32 3.15 -3.79
CA LYS A 55 -9.54 3.29 -4.62
C LYS A 55 -9.63 4.63 -5.33
N LEU A 56 -9.19 5.70 -4.68
CA LEU A 56 -9.18 7.04 -5.23
C LEU A 56 -7.98 7.32 -6.14
N GLY A 57 -7.03 6.40 -6.20
CA GLY A 57 -5.78 6.60 -6.93
C GLY A 57 -4.82 7.56 -6.26
N VAL A 58 -4.96 7.76 -4.95
CA VAL A 58 -4.08 8.61 -4.15
C VAL A 58 -3.13 7.71 -3.37
N VAL A 59 -1.85 7.71 -3.74
CA VAL A 59 -0.84 6.97 -3.00
C VAL A 59 -0.18 7.90 -1.99
N PRO A 60 -0.09 7.51 -0.71
CA PRO A 60 0.50 8.38 0.33
C PRO A 60 2.02 8.39 0.22
N PHE A 61 2.55 9.23 -0.66
CA PHE A 61 4.00 9.35 -0.92
C PHE A 61 4.81 9.77 0.31
N GLU A 62 4.21 10.58 1.19
CA GLU A 62 4.87 11.12 2.37
C GLU A 62 4.72 10.25 3.61
N SER A 63 3.83 9.27 3.56
CA SER A 63 3.54 8.42 4.72
C SER A 63 4.41 7.18 4.74
N GLU A 64 5.05 6.92 5.85
CA GLU A 64 5.79 5.67 6.09
C GLU A 64 4.85 4.48 6.36
N ASP A 65 3.58 4.74 6.63
CA ASP A 65 2.61 3.72 7.03
C ASP A 65 2.49 2.59 6.02
N LEU A 66 2.54 2.91 4.73
CA LEU A 66 2.53 1.91 3.67
C LEU A 66 3.66 0.89 3.80
N TRP A 67 4.83 1.35 4.27
CA TRP A 67 6.04 0.51 4.42
C TRP A 67 6.08 -0.23 5.75
N LEU A 68 5.37 0.27 6.77
CA LEU A 68 5.29 -0.36 8.08
C LEU A 68 4.43 -1.64 8.07
N CYS A 69 3.54 -1.80 7.12
CA CYS A 69 2.71 -3.00 7.02
C CYS A 69 3.59 -4.26 6.93
N ALA A 70 3.45 -5.12 7.94
CA ALA A 70 4.22 -6.37 8.07
C ALA A 70 3.68 -7.52 7.21
N THR A 71 2.64 -7.29 6.43
CA THR A 71 1.99 -8.31 5.58
C THR A 71 1.55 -9.57 6.34
N CYS A 72 1.13 -9.40 7.59
CA CYS A 72 0.74 -10.52 8.46
C CYS A 72 -0.59 -11.19 8.08
N ARG A 73 -1.39 -10.59 7.20
CA ARG A 73 -2.69 -11.08 6.67
C ARG A 73 -3.85 -11.13 7.68
N ASN A 74 -3.70 -10.64 8.88
CA ASN A 74 -4.81 -10.61 9.85
C ASN A 74 -6.01 -9.83 9.31
N CYS A 75 -5.76 -8.69 8.64
CA CYS A 75 -6.80 -7.87 8.02
C CYS A 75 -7.52 -8.60 6.88
N VAL A 76 -6.81 -9.40 6.10
CA VAL A 76 -7.39 -10.19 5.00
C VAL A 76 -8.37 -11.21 5.54
N GLN A 77 -8.00 -11.93 6.61
CA GLN A 77 -8.85 -12.94 7.24
C GLN A 77 -10.11 -12.35 7.86
N ARG A 78 -10.02 -11.11 8.34
CA ARG A 78 -11.15 -10.42 8.99
C ARG A 78 -12.05 -9.67 8.01
N CYS A 79 -11.60 -9.44 6.79
CA CYS A 79 -12.38 -8.66 5.83
C CYS A 79 -13.66 -9.43 5.42
N PRO A 80 -14.86 -8.89 5.71
CA PRO A 80 -16.12 -9.56 5.36
C PRO A 80 -16.41 -9.55 3.86
N ARG A 81 -15.72 -8.70 3.11
CA ARG A 81 -15.87 -8.59 1.65
C ARG A 81 -14.80 -9.36 0.86
N GLY A 82 -13.90 -10.04 1.53
CA GLY A 82 -12.84 -10.81 0.88
C GLY A 82 -11.83 -9.96 0.13
N VAL A 83 -11.55 -8.74 0.57
CA VAL A 83 -10.54 -7.87 -0.04
C VAL A 83 -9.15 -8.41 0.26
N GLU A 84 -8.36 -8.62 -0.78
CA GLU A 84 -6.95 -9.00 -0.67
C GLU A 84 -6.11 -7.76 -0.35
N ILE A 85 -6.22 -7.28 0.87
CA ILE A 85 -5.63 -6.02 1.36
C ILE A 85 -4.11 -6.01 1.15
N ILE A 86 -3.45 -7.14 1.37
CA ILE A 86 -1.99 -7.25 1.23
C ILE A 86 -1.55 -7.07 -0.21
N ASP A 87 -2.33 -7.57 -1.18
CA ASP A 87 -2.02 -7.38 -2.60
C ASP A 87 -2.14 -5.90 -2.99
N VAL A 88 -3.12 -5.19 -2.45
CA VAL A 88 -3.25 -3.73 -2.65
C VAL A 88 -2.04 -3.00 -2.07
N MET A 89 -1.61 -3.35 -0.85
CA MET A 89 -0.43 -2.77 -0.22
C MET A 89 0.83 -3.00 -1.03
N ARG A 90 1.03 -4.23 -1.50
CA ARG A 90 2.17 -4.58 -2.37
C ARG A 90 2.14 -3.85 -3.70
N ALA A 91 0.96 -3.71 -4.29
CA ALA A 91 0.78 -2.98 -5.54
C ALA A 91 1.17 -1.51 -5.39
N MET A 92 0.72 -0.85 -4.31
CA MET A 92 1.11 0.52 -4.02
C MET A 92 2.63 0.66 -3.83
N ARG A 93 3.27 -0.27 -3.11
CA ARG A 93 4.73 -0.28 -2.95
C ARG A 93 5.45 -0.41 -4.30
N ARG A 94 4.96 -1.29 -5.18
CA ARG A 94 5.54 -1.50 -6.52
C ARG A 94 5.50 -0.23 -7.37
N LEU A 95 4.47 0.59 -7.22
CA LEU A 95 4.37 1.86 -7.92
C LEU A 95 5.38 2.91 -7.43
N LEU A 96 5.74 2.87 -6.14
CA LEU A 96 6.63 3.85 -5.54
C LEU A 96 8.11 3.56 -5.76
N VAL A 97 8.49 2.31 -5.83
CA VAL A 97 9.90 1.89 -5.94
C VAL A 97 10.62 2.44 -7.17
N PRO A 98 10.03 2.41 -8.40
CA PRO A 98 10.70 2.95 -9.59
C PRO A 98 11.03 4.44 -9.48
N ASP A 99 10.20 5.21 -8.77
CA ASP A 99 10.38 6.64 -8.55
C ASP A 99 11.36 6.95 -7.40
N GLY A 100 11.93 5.92 -6.79
CA GLY A 100 12.87 6.06 -5.68
C GLY A 100 12.22 6.51 -4.37
N VAL A 101 10.90 6.42 -4.26
CA VAL A 101 10.16 6.76 -3.04
C VAL A 101 10.26 5.60 -2.07
N VAL A 102 11.28 5.64 -1.23
CA VAL A 102 11.51 4.70 -0.14
C VAL A 102 11.55 5.47 1.17
N PRO A 103 11.05 4.89 2.27
CA PRO A 103 11.06 5.60 3.54
C PRO A 103 12.48 5.91 4.01
N ALA A 104 12.66 7.13 4.52
CA ALA A 104 13.94 7.58 5.06
C ALA A 104 14.43 6.73 6.25
N SER A 105 13.50 6.05 6.91
CA SER A 105 13.76 5.12 8.02
C SER A 105 14.52 3.85 7.59
N ILE A 106 14.58 3.55 6.28
CA ILE A 106 15.30 2.40 5.75
C ILE A 106 16.31 2.87 4.68
N PRO A 107 17.35 3.60 5.08
CA PRO A 107 18.28 4.23 4.14
C PRO A 107 19.03 3.23 3.26
N ASN A 108 19.24 2.01 3.73
CA ASN A 108 19.97 0.97 3.02
C ASN A 108 19.09 0.02 2.20
N LEU A 109 17.77 0.23 2.17
CA LEU A 109 16.85 -0.66 1.46
C LEU A 109 17.24 -0.82 -0.02
N ARG A 110 17.62 0.26 -0.66
CA ARG A 110 18.06 0.24 -2.06
C ARG A 110 19.35 -0.60 -2.25
N GLY A 111 20.30 -0.43 -1.35
CA GLY A 111 21.52 -1.22 -1.36
C GLY A 111 21.26 -2.72 -1.14
N ILE A 112 20.40 -3.04 -0.20
CA ILE A 112 19.98 -4.42 0.08
C ILE A 112 19.28 -5.02 -1.13
N MET A 113 18.36 -4.30 -1.77
CA MET A 113 17.66 -4.78 -2.96
C MET A 113 18.61 -5.00 -4.13
N THR A 114 19.56 -4.10 -4.34
CA THR A 114 20.57 -4.23 -5.38
C THR A 114 21.47 -5.44 -5.13
N SER A 115 21.89 -5.62 -3.87
CA SER A 115 22.71 -6.77 -3.46
C SER A 115 21.97 -8.09 -3.64
N LEU A 116 20.71 -8.16 -3.22
CA LEU A 116 19.85 -9.33 -3.43
C LEU A 116 19.65 -9.66 -4.92
N ALA A 117 19.49 -8.65 -5.75
CA ALA A 117 19.31 -8.83 -7.19
C ALA A 117 20.59 -9.32 -7.88
N SER A 118 21.78 -8.93 -7.39
CA SER A 118 23.05 -9.25 -8.01
C SER A 118 23.67 -10.55 -7.52
N VAL A 119 23.58 -10.83 -6.22
CA VAL A 119 24.26 -11.97 -5.58
C VAL A 119 23.33 -12.91 -4.80
N GLY A 120 22.04 -12.58 -4.72
CA GLY A 120 21.05 -13.39 -4.00
C GLY A 120 21.19 -13.39 -2.47
N ASN A 121 22.05 -12.52 -1.92
CA ASN A 121 22.27 -12.40 -0.50
C ASN A 121 22.50 -10.93 -0.11
N PRO A 122 21.88 -10.44 0.97
CA PRO A 122 22.05 -9.07 1.41
C PRO A 122 23.45 -8.76 1.92
#